data_cdc04fb318be0f287e59f0a4af349484
#
_entry.id   cdc04fb318be0f287e59f0a4af349484
#
_cell.length_a   1.000
_cell.length_b   1.000
_cell.length_c   1.000
_cell.angle_alpha   90.00
_cell.angle_beta   90.00
_cell.angle_gamma   90.00
#
_symmetry.space_group_name_H-M   'P 1'
#
loop_
_entity.id
_entity.type
_entity.pdbx_description
1 polymer ?
#
loop_
_entity_poly.entity_id
_entity_poly.type
_entity_poly.pdbx_seq_one_letter_code
_entity_poly.pdbx_strand_id
1 'polypeptide(L)'
;MTLAERDRLLALLDGFARRTVLVVSDFVADEFVAGDISRVSREAPVLILRHRETRLVPGGGANAVNNLVDLGARVLPVAAVGNDEPGRALLRYFRRKRVDLKSVERVPSWTTPAKTRFLAGWTHTARQQVLRVDREPAPLPVAARMRIERRARALSRRADAILFSDYGLGVVTPALVRRILGPGRRGRVATIDSRHDLLAFAGLPLTAATPNEPELETQYHTRIGNDSALLARLGERARRKMNLDALVVTRGKDGMVVFERGSKPRPIPIYGGDQVADVTGAGDTVIAVFTLALASGGAFYDAARLANYAGGIVVMKQGTATLGRAELEAAVRSDAASR
;
A
#
# COMPACT_ATOMS: atom_id res chain seq x y z
N MET A 1 -19.86 1.05 -17.18
CA MET A 1 -19.99 2.22 -16.28
C MET A 1 -20.96 3.24 -16.88
N THR A 2 -21.89 3.84 -16.11
CA THR A 2 -22.75 4.92 -16.60
C THR A 2 -21.99 6.26 -16.67
N LEU A 3 -22.49 7.23 -17.45
CA LEU A 3 -21.90 8.57 -17.51
C LEU A 3 -21.90 9.27 -16.15
N ALA A 4 -22.98 9.13 -15.38
CA ALA A 4 -23.09 9.71 -14.04
C ALA A 4 -22.06 9.09 -13.05
N GLU A 5 -21.79 7.80 -13.15
CA GLU A 5 -20.74 7.14 -12.35
C GLU A 5 -19.36 7.65 -12.74
N ARG A 6 -19.07 7.75 -14.03
CA ARG A 6 -17.82 8.32 -14.53
C ARG A 6 -17.58 9.72 -13.98
N ASP A 7 -18.58 10.58 -14.11
CA ASP A 7 -18.46 11.98 -13.71
C ASP A 7 -18.24 12.12 -12.20
N ARG A 8 -18.88 11.26 -11.38
CA ARG A 8 -18.59 11.18 -9.93
C ARG A 8 -17.14 10.78 -9.66
N LEU A 9 -16.62 9.74 -10.35
CA LEU A 9 -15.24 9.30 -10.17
C LEU A 9 -14.24 10.39 -10.57
N LEU A 10 -14.47 11.09 -11.67
CA LEU A 10 -13.63 12.19 -12.13
C LEU A 10 -13.67 13.37 -11.14
N ALA A 11 -14.83 13.71 -10.60
CA ALA A 11 -14.96 14.76 -9.58
C ALA A 11 -14.17 14.44 -8.29
N LEU A 12 -14.07 13.15 -7.91
CA LEU A 12 -13.21 12.73 -6.79
C LEU A 12 -11.73 12.99 -7.08
N LEU A 13 -11.26 12.70 -8.31
CA LEU A 13 -9.88 12.94 -8.73
C LEU A 13 -9.53 14.45 -8.66
N ASP A 14 -10.47 15.33 -8.97
CA ASP A 14 -10.29 16.80 -8.85
C ASP A 14 -10.07 17.23 -7.39
N GLY A 15 -10.55 16.44 -6.43
CA GLY A 15 -10.36 16.67 -5.01
C GLY A 15 -8.95 16.33 -4.49
N PHE A 16 -8.21 15.43 -5.15
CA PHE A 16 -6.98 14.82 -4.64
C PHE A 16 -5.91 15.82 -4.22
N ALA A 17 -5.61 16.81 -5.07
CA ALA A 17 -4.58 17.81 -4.82
C ALA A 17 -4.87 18.75 -3.63
N ARG A 18 -6.12 18.80 -3.18
CA ARG A 18 -6.55 19.61 -2.03
C ARG A 18 -6.49 18.87 -0.71
N ARG A 19 -6.15 17.56 -0.72
CA ARG A 19 -6.16 16.73 0.49
C ARG A 19 -4.80 16.57 1.11
N THR A 20 -4.79 16.58 2.43
CA THR A 20 -3.61 16.28 3.25
C THR A 20 -3.82 14.92 3.90
N VAL A 21 -2.94 13.95 3.62
CA VAL A 21 -2.99 12.60 4.19
C VAL A 21 -1.80 12.40 5.14
N LEU A 22 -2.09 12.08 6.39
CA LEU A 22 -1.09 11.58 7.32
C LEU A 22 -0.88 10.09 7.03
N VAL A 23 0.35 9.70 6.70
CA VAL A 23 0.72 8.30 6.51
C VAL A 23 1.62 7.86 7.65
N VAL A 24 1.10 7.00 8.51
CA VAL A 24 1.88 6.34 9.57
C VAL A 24 2.21 4.94 9.11
N SER A 25 3.49 4.64 8.87
CA SER A 25 3.82 3.41 8.15
C SER A 25 5.20 2.87 8.42
N ASP A 26 5.36 1.58 8.18
CA ASP A 26 6.65 0.92 8.09
C ASP A 26 7.28 1.19 6.72
N PHE A 27 8.36 1.98 6.69
CA PHE A 27 9.12 2.21 5.47
C PHE A 27 10.00 1.01 5.15
N VAL A 28 9.93 0.54 3.93
CA VAL A 28 10.76 -0.53 3.38
C VAL A 28 11.50 -0.01 2.16
N ALA A 29 12.75 -0.39 1.98
CA ALA A 29 13.48 -0.16 0.75
C ALA A 29 13.33 -1.38 -0.17
N ASP A 30 12.72 -1.21 -1.35
CA ASP A 30 12.73 -2.22 -2.40
C ASP A 30 13.96 -2.02 -3.28
N GLU A 31 14.89 -2.94 -3.22
CA GLU A 31 16.14 -2.92 -3.98
C GLU A 31 16.08 -3.98 -5.08
N PHE A 32 16.37 -3.59 -6.31
CA PHE A 32 16.40 -4.45 -7.47
C PHE A 32 17.84 -4.49 -8.00
N VAL A 33 18.49 -5.64 -7.90
CA VAL A 33 19.82 -5.90 -8.42
C VAL A 33 19.66 -6.72 -9.70
N ALA A 34 19.90 -6.10 -10.84
CA ALA A 34 19.76 -6.74 -12.14
C ALA A 34 21.14 -7.14 -12.71
N GLY A 35 21.20 -8.34 -13.25
CA GLY A 35 22.41 -8.88 -13.88
C GLY A 35 22.12 -9.85 -15.01
N ASP A 36 23.12 -10.03 -15.88
CA ASP A 36 23.08 -11.05 -16.92
C ASP A 36 23.71 -12.34 -16.38
N ILE A 37 23.07 -13.47 -16.67
CA ILE A 37 23.59 -14.79 -16.33
C ILE A 37 24.88 -15.02 -17.19
N SER A 38 26.02 -15.20 -16.52
CA SER A 38 27.27 -15.47 -17.20
C SER A 38 27.61 -16.96 -17.25
N ARG A 39 27.47 -17.66 -16.14
CA ARG A 39 27.73 -19.10 -16.00
C ARG A 39 27.21 -19.64 -14.67
N VAL A 40 27.20 -20.95 -14.51
CA VAL A 40 27.09 -21.60 -13.19
C VAL A 40 28.47 -21.57 -12.52
N SER A 41 28.51 -21.36 -11.21
CA SER A 41 29.75 -21.37 -10.43
C SER A 41 30.38 -22.79 -10.44
N ARG A 42 31.70 -22.82 -10.30
CA ARG A 42 32.42 -24.09 -10.06
C ARG A 42 32.51 -24.43 -8.57
N GLU A 43 32.26 -23.47 -7.70
CA GLU A 43 32.33 -23.62 -6.24
C GLU A 43 31.03 -24.16 -5.65
N ALA A 44 29.89 -23.85 -6.26
CA ALA A 44 28.58 -24.28 -5.83
C ALA A 44 27.58 -24.23 -7.01
N PRO A 45 26.46 -24.96 -7.00
CA PRO A 45 25.46 -24.96 -8.07
C PRO A 45 24.61 -23.67 -8.05
N VAL A 46 25.26 -22.51 -8.16
CA VAL A 46 24.64 -21.18 -8.14
C VAL A 46 24.96 -20.42 -9.42
N LEU A 47 24.04 -19.55 -9.85
CA LEU A 47 24.25 -18.67 -11.00
C LEU A 47 25.22 -17.55 -10.65
N ILE A 48 26.19 -17.29 -11.54
CA ILE A 48 27.03 -16.09 -11.49
C ILE A 48 26.39 -15.04 -12.37
N LEU A 49 26.01 -13.92 -11.74
CA LEU A 49 25.41 -12.78 -12.42
C LEU A 49 26.48 -11.71 -12.65
N ARG A 50 26.59 -11.23 -13.88
CA ARG A 50 27.32 -10.00 -14.18
C ARG A 50 26.41 -8.83 -13.89
N HIS A 51 26.72 -8.08 -12.82
CA HIS A 51 25.95 -6.91 -12.41
C HIS A 51 25.77 -5.90 -13.54
N ARG A 52 24.56 -5.38 -13.71
CA ARG A 52 24.20 -4.32 -14.67
C ARG A 52 23.79 -3.06 -14.00
N GLU A 53 22.85 -3.16 -13.09
CA GLU A 53 22.31 -2.01 -12.35
C GLU A 53 21.80 -2.42 -10.98
N THR A 54 21.78 -1.45 -10.06
CA THR A 54 21.07 -1.54 -8.79
C THR A 54 20.13 -0.34 -8.68
N ARG A 55 18.84 -0.61 -8.52
CA ARG A 55 17.81 0.42 -8.36
C ARG A 55 17.12 0.23 -7.02
N LEU A 56 17.05 1.31 -6.22
CA LEU A 56 16.32 1.33 -4.97
C LEU A 56 15.11 2.26 -5.11
N VAL A 57 13.94 1.76 -4.75
CA VAL A 57 12.66 2.47 -4.79
C VAL A 57 11.92 2.34 -3.44
N PRO A 58 11.00 3.26 -3.15
CA PRO A 58 10.12 3.13 -1.99
C PRO A 58 9.28 1.86 -2.07
N GLY A 59 9.32 1.03 -1.01
CA GLY A 59 8.52 -0.16 -0.83
C GLY A 59 7.73 -0.10 0.47
N GLY A 60 6.79 -1.02 0.65
CA GLY A 60 5.92 -1.03 1.81
C GLY A 60 5.19 0.29 2.01
N GLY A 61 5.09 0.77 3.23
CA GLY A 61 4.43 2.05 3.52
C GLY A 61 5.07 3.26 2.85
N ALA A 62 6.36 3.19 2.46
CA ALA A 62 6.97 4.22 1.64
C ALA A 62 6.37 4.25 0.23
N ASN A 63 5.94 3.10 -0.32
CA ASN A 63 5.25 3.07 -1.60
C ASN A 63 3.85 3.70 -1.52
N ALA A 64 3.12 3.52 -0.42
CA ALA A 64 1.85 4.24 -0.21
C ALA A 64 2.05 5.77 -0.19
N VAL A 65 3.11 6.26 0.49
CA VAL A 65 3.50 7.68 0.44
C VAL A 65 3.79 8.11 -1.00
N ASN A 66 4.55 7.31 -1.73
CA ASN A 66 4.95 7.61 -3.11
C ASN A 66 3.74 7.75 -4.05
N ASN A 67 2.78 6.82 -3.95
CA ASN A 67 1.53 6.86 -4.72
C ASN A 67 0.72 8.13 -4.42
N LEU A 68 0.52 8.47 -3.14
CA LEU A 68 -0.21 9.67 -2.75
C LEU A 68 0.44 10.95 -3.29
N VAL A 69 1.77 11.03 -3.28
CA VAL A 69 2.53 12.17 -3.82
C VAL A 69 2.35 12.28 -5.34
N ASP A 70 2.43 11.16 -6.07
CA ASP A 70 2.26 11.15 -7.53
C ASP A 70 0.83 11.43 -7.96
N LEU A 71 -0.15 11.17 -7.10
CA LEU A 71 -1.55 11.56 -7.28
C LEU A 71 -1.81 13.04 -6.92
N GLY A 72 -0.79 13.77 -6.46
CA GLY A 72 -0.85 15.20 -6.17
C GLY A 72 -1.29 15.56 -4.75
N ALA A 73 -1.52 14.59 -3.86
CA ALA A 73 -1.91 14.86 -2.48
C ALA A 73 -0.76 15.46 -1.66
N ARG A 74 -1.09 16.26 -0.66
CA ARG A 74 -0.13 16.65 0.37
C ARG A 74 0.04 15.52 1.36
N VAL A 75 1.26 14.99 1.52
CA VAL A 75 1.54 13.85 2.39
C VAL A 75 2.36 14.28 3.60
N LEU A 76 1.97 13.80 4.78
CA LEU A 76 2.68 13.95 6.04
C LEU A 76 3.18 12.56 6.48
N PRO A 77 4.38 12.12 6.06
CA PRO A 77 4.87 10.79 6.38
C PRO A 77 5.40 10.73 7.81
N VAL A 78 5.00 9.70 8.54
CA VAL A 78 5.54 9.32 9.86
C VAL A 78 6.02 7.89 9.80
N ALA A 79 7.31 7.69 9.88
CA ALA A 79 7.97 6.40 9.73
C ALA A 79 9.31 6.39 10.48
N ALA A 80 10.02 5.27 10.44
CA ALA A 80 11.40 5.14 10.90
C ALA A 80 12.32 4.70 9.76
N VAL A 81 13.56 5.18 9.78
CA VAL A 81 14.66 4.70 8.95
C VAL A 81 15.95 4.66 9.77
N GLY A 82 16.85 3.76 9.43
CA GLY A 82 18.20 3.70 9.98
C GLY A 82 19.13 4.78 9.41
N ASN A 83 20.33 4.83 9.93
CA ASN A 83 21.43 5.64 9.35
C ASN A 83 22.30 4.81 8.39
N ASP A 84 21.66 3.92 7.64
CA ASP A 84 22.25 3.05 6.64
C ASP A 84 21.97 3.53 5.21
N GLU A 85 22.53 2.85 4.21
CA GLU A 85 22.34 3.27 2.81
C GLU A 85 20.89 3.18 2.32
N PRO A 86 20.11 2.11 2.62
CA PRO A 86 18.70 2.08 2.24
C PRO A 86 17.90 3.24 2.83
N GLY A 87 18.12 3.58 4.12
CA GLY A 87 17.46 4.71 4.77
C GLY A 87 17.82 6.05 4.14
N ARG A 88 19.12 6.27 3.87
CA ARG A 88 19.58 7.47 3.17
C ARG A 88 19.01 7.58 1.76
N ALA A 89 18.93 6.46 1.03
CA ALA A 89 18.39 6.42 -0.33
C ALA A 89 16.90 6.75 -0.36
N LEU A 90 16.07 6.18 0.54
CA LEU A 90 14.66 6.53 0.69
C LEU A 90 14.48 8.03 0.98
N LEU A 91 15.27 8.58 1.91
CA LEU A 91 15.18 10.01 2.23
C LEU A 91 15.60 10.90 1.05
N ARG A 92 16.63 10.50 0.28
CA ARG A 92 17.01 11.22 -0.96
C ARG A 92 15.91 11.17 -2.00
N TYR A 93 15.28 9.99 -2.18
CA TYR A 93 14.18 9.81 -3.12
C TYR A 93 13.03 10.79 -2.84
N PHE A 94 12.54 10.84 -1.61
CA PHE A 94 11.44 11.71 -1.24
C PHE A 94 11.79 13.20 -1.21
N ARG A 95 13.05 13.56 -0.90
CA ARG A 95 13.49 14.97 -1.02
C ARG A 95 13.43 15.48 -2.46
N ARG A 96 13.78 14.63 -3.45
CA ARG A 96 13.63 14.98 -4.87
C ARG A 96 12.17 15.23 -5.25
N LYS A 97 11.24 14.54 -4.62
CA LYS A 97 9.79 14.77 -4.76
C LYS A 97 9.24 15.87 -3.85
N ARG A 98 10.11 16.61 -3.14
CA ARG A 98 9.75 17.74 -2.26
C ARG A 98 8.83 17.35 -1.10
N VAL A 99 8.89 16.09 -0.63
CA VAL A 99 8.15 15.62 0.55
C VAL A 99 8.82 16.15 1.82
N ASP A 100 8.03 16.69 2.76
CA ASP A 100 8.53 17.08 4.09
C ASP A 100 8.79 15.84 4.95
N LEU A 101 10.07 15.55 5.20
CA LEU A 101 10.54 14.38 5.93
C LEU A 101 10.87 14.65 7.40
N LYS A 102 10.50 15.81 7.95
CA LYS A 102 10.79 16.18 9.35
C LYS A 102 10.21 15.19 10.37
N SER A 103 9.16 14.48 9.98
CA SER A 103 8.48 13.51 10.85
C SER A 103 8.92 12.07 10.64
N VAL A 104 9.82 11.81 9.68
CA VAL A 104 10.48 10.53 9.55
C VAL A 104 11.61 10.46 10.59
N GLU A 105 11.52 9.50 11.51
CA GLU A 105 12.49 9.31 12.58
C GLU A 105 13.74 8.61 12.05
N ARG A 106 14.91 9.21 12.30
CA ARG A 106 16.20 8.58 12.03
C ARG A 106 16.71 7.92 13.29
N VAL A 107 16.89 6.63 13.25
CA VAL A 107 17.32 5.81 14.38
C VAL A 107 18.70 5.25 14.06
N PRO A 108 19.80 5.84 14.57
CA PRO A 108 21.16 5.47 14.17
C PRO A 108 21.51 4.01 14.42
N SER A 109 20.99 3.42 15.50
CA SER A 109 21.24 2.02 15.91
C SER A 109 20.24 1.03 15.29
N TRP A 110 19.42 1.47 14.34
CA TRP A 110 18.39 0.63 13.74
C TRP A 110 18.67 0.41 12.25
N THR A 111 18.31 -0.76 11.75
CA THR A 111 18.49 -1.13 10.35
C THR A 111 17.22 -0.80 9.58
N THR A 112 17.35 -0.08 8.48
CA THR A 112 16.21 0.15 7.57
C THR A 112 15.78 -1.18 6.95
N PRO A 113 14.48 -1.54 7.06
CA PRO A 113 13.98 -2.72 6.38
C PRO A 113 14.22 -2.64 4.87
N ALA A 114 14.74 -3.70 4.29
CA ALA A 114 14.99 -3.75 2.85
C ALA A 114 14.64 -5.12 2.27
N LYS A 115 14.15 -5.12 1.03
CA LYS A 115 13.86 -6.32 0.25
C LYS A 115 14.65 -6.24 -1.04
N THR A 116 15.78 -6.98 -1.08
CA THR A 116 16.67 -7.02 -2.24
C THR A 116 16.26 -8.17 -3.15
N ARG A 117 15.84 -7.84 -4.37
CA ARG A 117 15.44 -8.79 -5.41
C ARG A 117 16.52 -8.87 -6.46
N PHE A 118 17.06 -10.06 -6.66
CA PHE A 118 18.04 -10.33 -7.71
C PHE A 118 17.30 -10.78 -8.96
N LEU A 119 17.47 -9.98 -10.02
CA LEU A 119 16.85 -10.20 -11.33
C LEU A 119 17.92 -10.70 -12.31
N ALA A 120 17.70 -11.87 -12.85
CA ALA A 120 18.64 -12.52 -13.78
C ALA A 120 17.96 -12.82 -15.12
N GLY A 121 18.70 -12.70 -16.20
CA GLY A 121 18.27 -13.06 -17.55
C GLY A 121 19.46 -13.16 -18.50
N TRP A 122 19.22 -13.70 -19.70
CA TRP A 122 20.18 -13.65 -20.78
C TRP A 122 20.04 -12.32 -21.53
N THR A 123 21.03 -11.98 -22.35
CA THR A 123 21.12 -10.67 -23.01
C THR A 123 19.90 -10.28 -23.84
N HIS A 124 19.06 -11.24 -24.25
CA HIS A 124 17.87 -11.01 -25.07
C HIS A 124 16.57 -11.58 -24.45
N THR A 125 16.58 -11.92 -23.16
CA THR A 125 15.41 -12.46 -22.48
C THR A 125 14.93 -11.53 -21.36
N ALA A 126 13.65 -11.63 -21.03
CA ALA A 126 13.11 -10.95 -19.86
C ALA A 126 13.83 -11.44 -18.59
N ARG A 127 14.26 -10.51 -17.74
CA ARG A 127 14.86 -10.84 -16.45
C ARG A 127 13.80 -11.35 -15.49
N GLN A 128 14.10 -12.44 -14.80
CA GLN A 128 13.24 -13.05 -13.79
C GLN A 128 13.87 -12.92 -12.41
N GLN A 129 13.04 -12.85 -11.38
CA GLN A 129 13.53 -12.87 -10.00
C GLN A 129 14.06 -14.26 -9.66
N VAL A 130 15.34 -14.36 -9.34
CA VAL A 130 16.02 -15.63 -9.01
C VAL A 130 16.26 -15.79 -7.51
N LEU A 131 16.30 -14.68 -6.76
CA LEU A 131 16.51 -14.67 -5.32
C LEU A 131 15.91 -13.40 -4.72
N ARG A 132 15.45 -13.50 -3.47
CA ARG A 132 15.13 -12.35 -2.63
C ARG A 132 15.81 -12.48 -1.28
N VAL A 133 16.43 -11.39 -0.83
CA VAL A 133 17.03 -11.27 0.50
C VAL A 133 16.28 -10.19 1.26
N ASP A 134 15.69 -10.55 2.39
CA ASP A 134 14.97 -9.63 3.26
C ASP A 134 15.87 -9.23 4.43
N ARG A 135 16.05 -7.92 4.63
CA ARG A 135 16.72 -7.36 5.79
C ARG A 135 15.67 -6.88 6.77
N GLU A 136 15.53 -7.63 7.84
CA GLU A 136 14.57 -7.33 8.90
C GLU A 136 15.26 -6.56 10.03
N PRO A 137 14.62 -5.51 10.56
CA PRO A 137 15.17 -4.74 11.67
C PRO A 137 14.95 -5.43 13.01
N ALA A 138 15.78 -5.10 13.99
CA ALA A 138 15.45 -5.33 15.39
C ALA A 138 14.24 -4.47 15.81
N PRO A 139 13.56 -4.80 16.94
CA PRO A 139 12.47 -3.97 17.44
C PRO A 139 12.88 -2.50 17.60
N LEU A 140 12.00 -1.58 17.23
CA LEU A 140 12.25 -0.15 17.37
C LEU A 140 12.50 0.22 18.84
N PRO A 141 13.57 1.01 19.15
CA PRO A 141 13.82 1.50 20.49
C PRO A 141 12.64 2.29 21.06
N VAL A 142 12.37 2.13 22.35
CA VAL A 142 11.23 2.78 23.03
C VAL A 142 11.24 4.29 22.81
N ALA A 143 12.40 4.94 22.94
CA ALA A 143 12.52 6.38 22.72
C ALA A 143 12.16 6.81 21.30
N ALA A 144 12.49 6.00 20.28
CA ALA A 144 12.11 6.27 18.90
C ALA A 144 10.58 6.15 18.72
N ARG A 145 9.97 5.08 19.26
CA ARG A 145 8.50 4.90 19.25
C ARG A 145 7.77 6.07 19.90
N MET A 146 8.25 6.57 21.02
CA MET A 146 7.65 7.74 21.70
C MET A 146 7.73 9.01 20.84
N ARG A 147 8.86 9.24 20.14
CA ARG A 147 8.99 10.39 19.23
C ARG A 147 8.07 10.28 18.02
N ILE A 148 7.97 9.10 17.42
CA ILE A 148 7.03 8.78 16.32
C ILE A 148 5.60 9.05 16.77
N GLU A 149 5.18 8.53 17.90
CA GLU A 149 3.85 8.75 18.46
C GLU A 149 3.52 10.22 18.65
N ARG A 150 4.42 10.97 19.31
CA ARG A 150 4.23 12.40 19.54
C ARG A 150 4.05 13.17 18.24
N ARG A 151 4.88 12.89 17.21
CA ARG A 151 4.78 13.51 15.88
C ARG A 151 3.48 13.13 15.18
N ALA A 152 3.13 11.85 15.17
CA ALA A 152 1.90 11.36 14.54
C ALA A 152 0.65 12.01 15.15
N ARG A 153 0.58 12.12 16.48
CA ARG A 153 -0.51 12.80 17.19
C ARG A 153 -0.60 14.29 16.86
N ALA A 154 0.53 14.97 16.77
CA ALA A 154 0.55 16.39 16.40
C ALA A 154 0.07 16.61 14.96
N LEU A 155 0.55 15.78 14.02
CA LEU A 155 0.21 15.88 12.60
C LEU A 155 -1.20 15.40 12.29
N SER A 156 -1.74 14.46 13.07
CA SER A 156 -3.10 13.96 12.84
C SER A 156 -4.17 15.06 12.85
N ARG A 157 -3.94 16.15 13.59
CA ARG A 157 -4.85 17.29 13.66
C ARG A 157 -4.89 18.12 12.38
N ARG A 158 -3.87 17.97 11.52
CA ARG A 158 -3.68 18.74 10.28
C ARG A 158 -4.03 17.95 9.03
N ALA A 159 -4.43 16.69 9.18
CA ALA A 159 -4.72 15.79 8.08
C ALA A 159 -6.23 15.64 7.86
N ASP A 160 -6.65 15.57 6.61
CA ASP A 160 -8.02 15.23 6.20
C ASP A 160 -8.30 13.74 6.37
N ALA A 161 -7.26 12.91 6.16
CA ALA A 161 -7.33 11.46 6.35
C ALA A 161 -6.03 10.93 6.97
N ILE A 162 -6.12 9.76 7.60
CA ILE A 162 -4.99 9.03 8.17
C ILE A 162 -4.96 7.65 7.52
N LEU A 163 -3.79 7.31 6.97
CA LEU A 163 -3.49 5.98 6.44
C LEU A 163 -2.47 5.30 7.33
N PHE A 164 -2.80 4.11 7.82
CA PHE A 164 -1.88 3.21 8.51
C PHE A 164 -1.47 2.10 7.56
N SER A 165 -0.17 1.96 7.28
CA SER A 165 0.37 0.88 6.45
C SER A 165 1.34 0.06 7.28
N ASP A 166 0.85 -1.11 7.72
CA ASP A 166 1.49 -1.99 8.69
C ASP A 166 2.12 -3.20 8.00
N TYR A 167 3.43 -3.30 8.13
CA TYR A 167 4.24 -4.42 7.65
C TYR A 167 4.78 -5.29 8.79
N GLY A 168 4.31 -5.06 10.03
CA GLY A 168 4.77 -5.78 11.22
C GLY A 168 6.17 -5.38 11.69
N LEU A 169 6.70 -4.23 11.24
CA LEU A 169 8.07 -3.79 11.54
C LEU A 169 8.15 -2.81 12.72
N GLY A 170 7.02 -2.55 13.37
CA GLY A 170 6.95 -1.93 14.70
C GLY A 170 6.73 -0.42 14.72
N VAL A 171 6.56 0.26 13.59
CA VAL A 171 6.07 1.65 13.57
C VAL A 171 4.58 1.69 13.82
N VAL A 172 3.81 0.88 13.09
CA VAL A 172 2.36 0.78 13.25
C VAL A 172 2.04 -0.29 14.29
N THR A 173 1.40 0.12 15.39
CA THR A 173 0.95 -0.79 16.44
C THR A 173 -0.46 -0.44 16.88
N PRO A 174 -1.26 -1.40 17.40
CA PRO A 174 -2.60 -1.11 17.93
C PRO A 174 -2.59 0.01 18.99
N ALA A 175 -1.56 0.03 19.85
CA ALA A 175 -1.41 1.07 20.87
C ALA A 175 -1.20 2.47 20.24
N LEU A 176 -0.36 2.57 19.20
CA LEU A 176 -0.12 3.81 18.47
C LEU A 176 -1.40 4.30 17.79
N VAL A 177 -2.08 3.42 17.06
CA VAL A 177 -3.34 3.75 16.36
C VAL A 177 -4.39 4.27 17.34
N ARG A 178 -4.57 3.58 18.50
CA ARG A 178 -5.47 4.02 19.56
C ARG A 178 -5.15 5.42 20.07
N ARG A 179 -3.86 5.72 20.27
CA ARG A 179 -3.42 7.02 20.79
C ARG A 179 -3.56 8.16 19.76
N ILE A 180 -3.42 7.86 18.47
CA ILE A 180 -3.61 8.83 17.38
C ILE A 180 -5.08 9.15 17.19
N LEU A 181 -5.94 8.12 17.12
CA LEU A 181 -7.36 8.27 16.83
C LEU A 181 -8.17 8.73 18.05
N GLY A 182 -7.70 8.37 19.26
CA GLY A 182 -8.43 8.62 20.50
C GLY A 182 -9.71 7.79 20.60
N PRO A 183 -10.70 8.22 21.42
CA PRO A 183 -11.92 7.44 21.67
C PRO A 183 -12.92 7.44 20.51
N GLY A 184 -12.68 8.22 19.46
CA GLY A 184 -13.56 8.27 18.28
C GLY A 184 -12.89 8.92 17.08
N ARG A 185 -13.41 8.63 15.90
CA ARG A 185 -12.87 9.11 14.60
C ARG A 185 -12.93 10.62 14.38
N ARG A 186 -13.79 11.32 15.15
CA ARG A 186 -14.05 12.75 15.00
C ARG A 186 -14.37 13.18 13.55
N GLY A 187 -15.09 12.31 12.81
CA GLY A 187 -15.48 12.55 11.42
C GLY A 187 -14.37 12.38 10.38
N ARG A 188 -13.15 11.99 10.78
CA ARG A 188 -12.02 11.77 9.86
C ARG A 188 -11.98 10.36 9.30
N VAL A 189 -11.57 10.25 8.03
CA VAL A 189 -11.23 8.98 7.39
C VAL A 189 -9.94 8.44 8.03
N ALA A 190 -9.98 7.20 8.51
CA ALA A 190 -8.83 6.47 9.02
C ALA A 190 -8.83 5.06 8.44
N THR A 191 -7.87 4.76 7.58
CA THR A 191 -7.76 3.48 6.88
C THR A 191 -6.55 2.70 7.34
N ILE A 192 -6.59 1.40 7.21
CA ILE A 192 -5.46 0.51 7.52
C ILE A 192 -5.29 -0.57 6.45
N ASP A 193 -4.05 -0.81 6.09
CA ASP A 193 -3.59 -2.00 5.40
C ASP A 193 -2.57 -2.71 6.32
N SER A 194 -2.82 -3.96 6.68
CA SER A 194 -1.95 -4.72 7.57
C SER A 194 -1.68 -6.10 6.98
N ARG A 195 -0.42 -6.33 6.69
CA ARG A 195 0.05 -7.62 6.13
C ARG A 195 0.30 -8.69 7.16
N HIS A 196 0.30 -8.34 8.44
CA HIS A 196 0.68 -9.28 9.50
C HIS A 196 -0.52 -9.77 10.28
N ASP A 197 -1.21 -8.89 10.98
CA ASP A 197 -2.36 -9.24 11.83
C ASP A 197 -3.39 -8.10 11.84
N LEU A 198 -4.26 -8.10 10.82
CA LEU A 198 -5.31 -7.10 10.72
C LEU A 198 -6.24 -7.11 11.94
N LEU A 199 -6.54 -8.29 12.48
CA LEU A 199 -7.47 -8.42 13.60
C LEU A 199 -6.91 -7.93 14.95
N ALA A 200 -5.59 -7.72 15.06
CA ALA A 200 -5.01 -7.06 16.23
C ALA A 200 -5.51 -5.61 16.40
N PHE A 201 -5.99 -4.99 15.34
CA PHE A 201 -6.54 -3.64 15.33
C PHE A 201 -8.07 -3.60 15.59
N ALA A 202 -8.67 -4.73 15.96
CA ALA A 202 -10.10 -4.82 16.22
C ALA A 202 -10.54 -3.85 17.34
N GLY A 203 -11.73 -3.26 17.15
CA GLY A 203 -12.32 -2.30 18.11
C GLY A 203 -11.67 -0.91 18.12
N LEU A 204 -10.65 -0.65 17.27
CA LEU A 204 -10.12 0.69 17.06
C LEU A 204 -11.05 1.48 16.12
N PRO A 205 -11.13 2.81 16.27
CA PRO A 205 -12.05 3.63 15.48
C PRO A 205 -11.53 3.89 14.05
N LEU A 206 -11.28 2.81 13.32
CA LEU A 206 -10.92 2.80 11.92
C LEU A 206 -12.17 2.93 11.02
N THR A 207 -12.02 3.56 9.86
CA THR A 207 -13.10 3.70 8.87
C THR A 207 -13.16 2.46 7.98
N ALA A 208 -12.01 2.04 7.44
CA ALA A 208 -11.95 0.93 6.50
C ALA A 208 -10.57 0.25 6.49
N ALA A 209 -10.52 -0.95 5.92
CA ALA A 209 -9.30 -1.72 5.68
C ALA A 209 -9.34 -2.40 4.31
N THR A 210 -8.15 -2.75 3.77
CA THR A 210 -8.00 -3.33 2.43
C THR A 210 -7.19 -4.63 2.41
N PRO A 211 -7.54 -5.66 3.20
CA PRO A 211 -6.82 -6.93 3.13
C PRO A 211 -6.96 -7.59 1.75
N ASN A 212 -5.95 -8.39 1.40
CA ASN A 212 -6.10 -9.31 0.28
C ASN A 212 -6.74 -10.65 0.74
N GLU A 213 -7.17 -11.46 -0.22
CA GLU A 213 -7.80 -12.76 0.06
C GLU A 213 -6.87 -13.68 0.86
N PRO A 214 -5.56 -13.87 0.54
CA PRO A 214 -4.64 -14.65 1.36
C PRO A 214 -4.46 -14.13 2.80
N GLU A 215 -4.47 -12.83 3.02
CA GLU A 215 -4.42 -12.26 4.37
C GLU A 215 -5.69 -12.60 5.16
N LEU A 216 -6.85 -12.53 4.52
CA LEU A 216 -8.12 -12.93 5.14
C LEU A 216 -8.16 -14.44 5.44
N GLU A 217 -7.66 -15.28 4.52
CA GLU A 217 -7.50 -16.73 4.71
C GLU A 217 -6.63 -17.05 5.92
N THR A 218 -5.50 -16.36 6.05
CA THR A 218 -4.56 -16.51 7.18
C THR A 218 -5.24 -16.16 8.50
N GLN A 219 -6.00 -15.05 8.56
CA GLN A 219 -6.69 -14.60 9.77
C GLN A 219 -7.75 -15.60 10.27
N TYR A 220 -8.31 -16.42 9.38
CA TYR A 220 -9.35 -17.39 9.71
C TYR A 220 -8.91 -18.85 9.55
N HIS A 221 -7.62 -19.09 9.27
CA HIS A 221 -7.05 -20.43 9.07
C HIS A 221 -7.88 -21.28 8.10
N THR A 222 -8.31 -20.68 6.98
CA THR A 222 -9.17 -21.33 6.01
C THR A 222 -8.83 -20.87 4.60
N ARG A 223 -9.17 -21.65 3.60
CA ARG A 223 -8.97 -21.34 2.18
C ARG A 223 -10.29 -20.95 1.55
N ILE A 224 -10.32 -19.81 0.87
CA ILE A 224 -11.52 -19.28 0.23
C ILE A 224 -11.64 -19.82 -1.21
N GLY A 225 -10.58 -19.66 -2.01
CA GLY A 225 -10.57 -20.11 -3.39
C GLY A 225 -11.75 -19.53 -4.18
N ASN A 226 -12.54 -20.42 -4.82
CA ASN A 226 -13.70 -20.01 -5.63
C ASN A 226 -15.03 -19.93 -4.83
N ASP A 227 -15.02 -20.15 -3.51
CA ASP A 227 -16.23 -20.09 -2.69
C ASP A 227 -16.62 -18.64 -2.35
N SER A 228 -17.45 -18.05 -3.20
CA SER A 228 -17.95 -16.69 -3.01
C SER A 228 -18.83 -16.53 -1.76
N ALA A 229 -19.52 -17.60 -1.33
CA ALA A 229 -20.33 -17.56 -0.12
C ALA A 229 -19.45 -17.55 1.14
N LEU A 230 -18.37 -18.31 1.13
CA LEU A 230 -17.36 -18.30 2.20
C LEU A 230 -16.68 -16.92 2.28
N LEU A 231 -16.25 -16.35 1.14
CA LEU A 231 -15.71 -14.99 1.08
C LEU A 231 -16.67 -13.97 1.68
N ALA A 232 -17.95 -14.03 1.30
CA ALA A 232 -18.97 -13.13 1.82
C ALA A 232 -19.12 -13.23 3.35
N ARG A 233 -19.12 -14.46 3.89
CA ARG A 233 -19.19 -14.68 5.35
C ARG A 233 -17.95 -14.17 6.08
N LEU A 234 -16.75 -14.48 5.58
CA LEU A 234 -15.50 -14.10 6.23
C LEU A 234 -15.24 -12.58 6.14
N GLY A 235 -15.49 -11.97 5.00
CA GLY A 235 -15.36 -10.53 4.83
C GLY A 235 -16.30 -9.76 5.75
N GLU A 236 -17.57 -10.16 5.82
CA GLU A 236 -18.51 -9.52 6.73
C GLU A 236 -18.18 -9.77 8.21
N ARG A 237 -17.70 -10.99 8.56
CA ARG A 237 -17.21 -11.30 9.91
C ARG A 237 -16.02 -10.43 10.30
N ALA A 238 -15.05 -10.24 9.39
CA ALA A 238 -13.88 -9.38 9.61
C ALA A 238 -14.31 -7.92 9.79
N ARG A 239 -15.15 -7.40 8.88
CA ARG A 239 -15.68 -6.04 8.97
C ARG A 239 -16.36 -5.78 10.31
N ARG A 240 -17.25 -6.70 10.76
CA ARG A 240 -17.95 -6.59 12.06
C ARG A 240 -16.99 -6.68 13.24
N LYS A 241 -16.08 -7.64 13.24
CA LYS A 241 -15.10 -7.82 14.34
C LYS A 241 -14.21 -6.59 14.50
N MET A 242 -13.81 -5.98 13.40
CA MET A 242 -13.03 -4.75 13.38
C MET A 242 -13.90 -3.48 13.62
N ASN A 243 -15.21 -3.59 13.59
CA ASN A 243 -16.17 -2.47 13.66
C ASN A 243 -15.93 -1.41 12.56
N LEU A 244 -15.60 -1.84 11.35
CA LEU A 244 -15.37 -0.97 10.20
C LEU A 244 -16.70 -0.53 9.55
N ASP A 245 -16.68 0.65 8.90
CA ASP A 245 -17.75 1.06 8.01
C ASP A 245 -17.67 0.31 6.69
N ALA A 246 -16.43 0.07 6.18
CA ALA A 246 -16.19 -0.75 5.00
C ALA A 246 -14.94 -1.63 5.13
N LEU A 247 -14.97 -2.79 4.48
CA LEU A 247 -13.81 -3.65 4.22
C LEU A 247 -13.75 -3.90 2.71
N VAL A 248 -12.59 -3.74 2.11
CA VAL A 248 -12.36 -4.05 0.69
C VAL A 248 -11.40 -5.23 0.61
N VAL A 249 -11.87 -6.38 0.16
CA VAL A 249 -11.01 -7.56 -0.03
C VAL A 249 -10.52 -7.58 -1.47
N THR A 250 -9.20 -7.48 -1.67
CA THR A 250 -8.58 -7.58 -3.00
C THR A 250 -8.30 -9.04 -3.35
N ARG A 251 -8.56 -9.42 -4.61
CA ARG A 251 -8.55 -10.80 -5.09
C ARG A 251 -7.70 -11.03 -6.34
N GLY A 252 -6.68 -10.20 -6.52
CA GLY A 252 -5.81 -10.27 -7.69
C GLY A 252 -6.59 -10.18 -9.00
N LYS A 253 -6.51 -11.22 -9.84
CA LYS A 253 -7.22 -11.28 -11.13
C LYS A 253 -8.75 -11.26 -11.03
N ASP A 254 -9.30 -11.60 -9.87
CA ASP A 254 -10.75 -11.61 -9.63
C ASP A 254 -11.26 -10.24 -9.11
N GLY A 255 -10.41 -9.21 -9.12
CA GLY A 255 -10.78 -7.85 -8.75
C GLY A 255 -10.91 -7.64 -7.25
N MET A 256 -12.04 -7.13 -6.79
CA MET A 256 -12.28 -6.77 -5.37
C MET A 256 -13.71 -7.08 -4.95
N VAL A 257 -13.92 -7.23 -3.63
CA VAL A 257 -15.27 -7.24 -3.03
C VAL A 257 -15.34 -6.21 -1.93
N VAL A 258 -16.34 -5.35 -1.98
CA VAL A 258 -16.60 -4.29 -1.01
C VAL A 258 -17.69 -4.73 -0.06
N PHE A 259 -17.38 -4.71 1.24
CA PHE A 259 -18.29 -4.98 2.34
C PHE A 259 -18.57 -3.68 3.07
N GLU A 260 -19.78 -3.13 2.94
CA GLU A 260 -20.20 -1.90 3.61
C GLU A 260 -21.21 -2.20 4.73
N ARG A 261 -21.16 -1.41 5.77
CA ARG A 261 -22.13 -1.53 6.88
C ARG A 261 -23.57 -1.36 6.37
N GLY A 262 -24.40 -2.35 6.63
CA GLY A 262 -25.82 -2.31 6.24
C GLY A 262 -26.10 -2.65 4.76
N SER A 263 -25.09 -3.06 4.00
CA SER A 263 -25.23 -3.41 2.58
C SER A 263 -24.82 -4.85 2.32
N LYS A 264 -25.30 -5.43 1.22
CA LYS A 264 -24.78 -6.72 0.69
C LYS A 264 -23.39 -6.52 0.11
N PRO A 265 -22.51 -7.53 0.14
CA PRO A 265 -21.22 -7.47 -0.52
C PRO A 265 -21.36 -7.14 -2.01
N ARG A 266 -20.52 -6.21 -2.50
CA ARG A 266 -20.54 -5.77 -3.91
C ARG A 266 -19.22 -6.09 -4.58
N PRO A 267 -19.19 -6.96 -5.60
CA PRO A 267 -17.98 -7.23 -6.37
C PRO A 267 -17.63 -6.06 -7.30
N ILE A 268 -16.33 -5.87 -7.53
CA ILE A 268 -15.77 -5.00 -8.55
C ILE A 268 -14.85 -5.88 -9.40
N PRO A 269 -15.18 -6.13 -10.69
CA PRO A 269 -14.31 -6.90 -11.56
C PRO A 269 -12.98 -6.18 -11.79
N ILE A 270 -11.91 -6.95 -12.05
CA ILE A 270 -10.59 -6.38 -12.32
C ILE A 270 -10.64 -5.40 -13.50
N TYR A 271 -9.89 -4.30 -13.34
CA TYR A 271 -9.58 -3.41 -14.45
C TYR A 271 -8.23 -3.78 -15.07
N GLY A 272 -8.17 -3.85 -16.39
CA GLY A 272 -6.98 -4.20 -17.16
C GLY A 272 -7.07 -5.57 -17.82
N GLY A 273 -6.01 -5.98 -18.51
CA GLY A 273 -5.92 -7.27 -19.20
C GLY A 273 -5.24 -8.35 -18.36
N ASP A 274 -5.20 -9.57 -18.93
CA ASP A 274 -4.60 -10.76 -18.30
C ASP A 274 -3.04 -10.72 -18.23
N GLN A 275 -2.41 -9.72 -18.86
CA GLN A 275 -0.95 -9.57 -18.87
C GLN A 275 -0.49 -8.79 -17.64
N VAL A 276 -0.30 -9.47 -16.53
CA VAL A 276 0.28 -8.90 -15.31
C VAL A 276 1.81 -8.92 -15.42
N ALA A 277 2.44 -7.74 -15.34
CA ALA A 277 3.90 -7.63 -15.36
C ALA A 277 4.50 -7.86 -13.97
N ASP A 278 3.93 -7.22 -12.93
CA ASP A 278 4.40 -7.36 -11.55
C ASP A 278 3.31 -6.91 -10.57
N VAL A 279 3.04 -7.71 -9.55
CA VAL A 279 2.06 -7.39 -8.49
C VAL A 279 2.66 -6.66 -7.29
N THR A 280 3.98 -6.40 -7.32
CA THR A 280 4.69 -5.78 -6.18
C THR A 280 4.19 -4.37 -5.93
N GLY A 281 3.69 -4.11 -4.71
CA GLY A 281 3.23 -2.79 -4.29
C GLY A 281 1.82 -2.42 -4.76
N ALA A 282 1.08 -3.33 -5.42
CA ALA A 282 -0.31 -3.06 -5.83
C ALA A 282 -1.23 -2.77 -4.63
N GLY A 283 -1.08 -3.50 -3.52
CA GLY A 283 -1.83 -3.24 -2.27
C GLY A 283 -1.61 -1.83 -1.73
N ASP A 284 -0.36 -1.36 -1.70
CA ASP A 284 -0.03 0.01 -1.27
C ASP A 284 -0.69 1.07 -2.16
N THR A 285 -0.75 0.80 -3.46
CA THR A 285 -1.43 1.68 -4.42
C THR A 285 -2.94 1.69 -4.18
N VAL A 286 -3.53 0.52 -3.98
CA VAL A 286 -4.96 0.35 -3.69
C VAL A 286 -5.36 1.13 -2.45
N ILE A 287 -4.67 0.93 -1.32
CA ILE A 287 -5.01 1.63 -0.08
C ILE A 287 -4.76 3.14 -0.17
N ALA A 288 -3.72 3.57 -0.89
CA ALA A 288 -3.43 5.00 -1.10
C ALA A 288 -4.56 5.69 -1.86
N VAL A 289 -4.97 5.14 -3.02
CA VAL A 289 -6.06 5.70 -3.83
C VAL A 289 -7.40 5.62 -3.09
N PHE A 290 -7.69 4.50 -2.45
CA PHE A 290 -8.91 4.32 -1.67
C PHE A 290 -9.03 5.37 -0.54
N THR A 291 -7.96 5.55 0.24
CA THR A 291 -7.91 6.56 1.30
C THR A 291 -8.11 7.98 0.76
N LEU A 292 -7.45 8.31 -0.34
CA LEU A 292 -7.51 9.64 -0.94
C LEU A 292 -8.88 9.95 -1.53
N ALA A 293 -9.53 8.94 -2.15
CA ALA A 293 -10.89 9.06 -2.67
C ALA A 293 -11.91 9.27 -1.54
N LEU A 294 -11.78 8.52 -0.42
CA LEU A 294 -12.61 8.74 0.76
C LEU A 294 -12.38 10.13 1.37
N ALA A 295 -11.13 10.58 1.48
CA ALA A 295 -10.79 11.92 1.94
C ALA A 295 -11.40 13.02 1.07
N SER A 296 -11.62 12.71 -0.22
CA SER A 296 -12.25 13.62 -1.19
C SER A 296 -13.78 13.57 -1.17
N GLY A 297 -14.39 12.80 -0.24
CA GLY A 297 -15.84 12.70 -0.08
C GLY A 297 -16.48 11.56 -0.87
N GLY A 298 -15.69 10.63 -1.40
CA GLY A 298 -16.18 9.47 -2.14
C GLY A 298 -16.93 8.48 -1.25
N ALA A 299 -17.99 7.88 -1.77
CA ALA A 299 -18.60 6.68 -1.20
C ALA A 299 -17.61 5.50 -1.25
N PHE A 300 -17.73 4.52 -0.35
CA PHE A 300 -16.78 3.40 -0.26
C PHE A 300 -16.67 2.63 -1.58
N TYR A 301 -17.78 2.40 -2.26
CA TYR A 301 -17.77 1.68 -3.53
C TYR A 301 -17.07 2.48 -4.66
N ASP A 302 -17.34 3.78 -4.77
CA ASP A 302 -16.68 4.64 -5.76
C ASP A 302 -15.18 4.75 -5.48
N ALA A 303 -14.78 4.87 -4.19
CA ALA A 303 -13.39 4.86 -3.77
C ALA A 303 -12.69 3.53 -4.10
N ALA A 304 -13.36 2.39 -3.89
CA ALA A 304 -12.84 1.08 -4.24
C ALA A 304 -12.72 0.90 -5.76
N ARG A 305 -13.65 1.45 -6.55
CA ARG A 305 -13.53 1.46 -8.02
C ARG A 305 -12.29 2.22 -8.50
N LEU A 306 -12.05 3.41 -7.96
CA LEU A 306 -10.82 4.17 -8.29
C LEU A 306 -9.56 3.40 -7.87
N ALA A 307 -9.59 2.76 -6.70
CA ALA A 307 -8.50 1.92 -6.23
C ALA A 307 -8.27 0.69 -7.13
N ASN A 308 -9.34 0.10 -7.68
CA ASN A 308 -9.26 -1.02 -8.63
C ASN A 308 -8.64 -0.58 -9.97
N TYR A 309 -9.01 0.58 -10.52
CA TYR A 309 -8.31 1.14 -11.68
C TYR A 309 -6.83 1.33 -11.41
N ALA A 310 -6.49 1.92 -10.28
CA ALA A 310 -5.11 2.16 -9.91
C ALA A 310 -4.31 0.85 -9.74
N GLY A 311 -4.88 -0.14 -9.07
CA GLY A 311 -4.30 -1.48 -8.94
C GLY A 311 -4.04 -2.11 -10.31
N GLY A 312 -5.04 -2.09 -11.21
CA GLY A 312 -4.92 -2.62 -12.56
C GLY A 312 -3.84 -1.91 -13.40
N ILE A 313 -3.68 -0.58 -13.24
CA ILE A 313 -2.63 0.17 -13.95
C ILE A 313 -1.23 -0.22 -13.46
N VAL A 314 -1.02 -0.30 -12.13
CA VAL A 314 0.33 -0.52 -11.60
C VAL A 314 0.83 -1.93 -11.81
N VAL A 315 -0.04 -2.95 -11.81
CA VAL A 315 0.37 -4.35 -12.08
C VAL A 315 0.83 -4.59 -13.51
N MET A 316 0.54 -3.67 -14.44
CA MET A 316 1.05 -3.69 -15.81
C MET A 316 2.46 -3.08 -15.92
N LYS A 317 3.01 -2.51 -14.86
CA LYS A 317 4.35 -1.91 -14.79
C LYS A 317 5.31 -2.85 -14.07
N GLN A 318 6.58 -2.82 -14.41
CA GLN A 318 7.59 -3.65 -13.74
C GLN A 318 8.05 -3.03 -12.42
N GLY A 319 8.21 -3.85 -11.40
CA GLY A 319 8.68 -3.49 -10.06
C GLY A 319 7.65 -2.70 -9.27
N THR A 320 8.09 -2.11 -8.16
CA THR A 320 7.25 -1.23 -7.33
C THR A 320 6.99 0.08 -8.06
N ALA A 321 5.86 0.15 -8.76
CA ALA A 321 5.48 1.28 -9.61
C ALA A 321 4.40 2.15 -8.93
N THR A 322 4.30 3.39 -9.39
CA THR A 322 3.24 4.33 -9.05
C THR A 322 2.48 4.76 -10.29
N LEU A 323 1.37 5.46 -10.09
CA LEU A 323 0.61 6.08 -11.16
C LEU A 323 0.38 7.56 -10.87
N GLY A 324 0.32 8.34 -11.93
CA GLY A 324 -0.07 9.75 -11.86
C GLY A 324 -1.59 9.92 -11.99
N ARG A 325 -2.08 11.10 -11.58
CA ARG A 325 -3.49 11.46 -11.72
C ARG A 325 -4.00 11.31 -13.16
N ALA A 326 -3.20 11.77 -14.14
CA ALA A 326 -3.59 11.71 -15.56
C ALA A 326 -3.80 10.28 -16.08
N GLU A 327 -2.98 9.31 -15.62
CA GLU A 327 -3.14 7.90 -15.97
C GLU A 327 -4.45 7.33 -15.40
N LEU A 328 -4.76 7.68 -14.14
CA LEU A 328 -5.99 7.22 -13.49
C LEU A 328 -7.23 7.85 -14.15
N GLU A 329 -7.17 9.12 -14.49
CA GLU A 329 -8.23 9.81 -15.22
C GLU A 329 -8.47 9.21 -16.61
N ALA A 330 -7.41 8.90 -17.35
CA ALA A 330 -7.51 8.24 -18.66
C ALA A 330 -8.18 6.86 -18.54
N ALA A 331 -7.83 6.08 -17.52
CA ALA A 331 -8.44 4.77 -17.28
C ALA A 331 -9.94 4.86 -16.98
N VAL A 332 -10.35 5.82 -16.15
CA VAL A 332 -11.77 6.06 -15.85
C VAL A 332 -12.54 6.49 -17.11
N ARG A 333 -11.94 7.31 -17.98
CA ARG A 333 -12.57 7.75 -19.24
C ARG A 333 -12.68 6.62 -20.25
N SER A 334 -11.64 5.77 -20.39
CA SER A 334 -11.63 4.67 -21.35
C SER A 334 -12.64 3.57 -21.02
N ASP A 335 -12.83 3.20 -19.75
CA ASP A 335 -13.81 2.19 -19.33
C ASP A 335 -15.26 2.65 -19.60
N ALA A 336 -15.52 3.95 -19.65
CA ALA A 336 -16.84 4.49 -20.03
C ALA A 336 -17.11 4.41 -21.54
N ALA A 337 -16.06 4.49 -22.36
CA ALA A 337 -16.19 4.43 -23.82
C ALA A 337 -16.35 3.00 -24.36
N SER A 338 -15.94 1.98 -23.59
CA SER A 338 -15.92 0.57 -24.00
C SER A 338 -17.24 -0.17 -23.75
N ARG A 339 -18.26 0.50 -23.24
CA ARG A 339 -19.61 -0.03 -22.92
C ARG A 339 -20.71 0.86 -23.49
#